data_516d2107c93cdc010e7277815d2af78b
#
_entry.id   516d2107c93cdc010e7277815d2af78b
#
_cell.length_a   1.000
_cell.length_b   1.000
_cell.length_c   1.000
_cell.angle_alpha   90.00
_cell.angle_beta   90.00
_cell.angle_gamma   90.00
#
_symmetry.space_group_name_H-M   'P 1'
#
loop_
_entity.id
_entity.type
_entity.pdbx_description
1 polymer ?
#
loop_
_entity_poly.entity_id
_entity_poly.type
_entity_poly.pdbx_seq_one_letter_code
_entity_poly.pdbx_strand_id
1 'polypeptide(L)'
;MLFRSTGFRHDNRVMLGDERDRLGRRTVRIEWRIGEADVENMRRVTQLFDQAVRQAGIGHLERAFQDVPAAWRQALEAGKHHMGTTRMHVASRYGVVDENSRVHGTSNLFVTGSSVFPSGGYANPTLTIVALAARLGDHLKGVVGG
;
A
#
# COMPACT_ATOMS: atom_id res chain seq x y z
N MET A 1 -8.36 1.92 -15.43
CA MET A 1 -8.65 1.09 -14.25
C MET A 1 -7.32 0.80 -13.57
N LEU A 2 -7.08 1.32 -12.37
CA LEU A 2 -5.82 1.15 -11.65
C LEU A 2 -5.88 -0.18 -10.89
N PHE A 3 -5.22 -1.20 -11.41
CA PHE A 3 -4.97 -2.42 -10.64
C PHE A 3 -3.83 -2.13 -9.67
N ARG A 4 -4.11 -2.16 -8.39
CA ARG A 4 -3.07 -2.07 -7.38
C ARG A 4 -2.58 -3.47 -7.06
N SER A 5 -1.31 -3.72 -7.32
CA SER A 5 -0.65 -4.90 -6.80
C SER A 5 -0.65 -4.80 -5.26
N THR A 6 -1.25 -5.78 -4.61
CA THR A 6 -1.38 -5.82 -3.15
C THR A 6 -0.24 -6.57 -2.46
N GLY A 7 0.77 -6.94 -3.21
CA GLY A 7 1.95 -7.61 -2.69
C GLY A 7 2.86 -6.63 -1.93
N PHE A 8 2.73 -6.56 -0.61
CA PHE A 8 3.71 -5.82 0.19
C PHE A 8 5.05 -6.55 0.17
N ARG A 9 6.01 -5.97 -0.52
CA ARG A 9 7.39 -6.46 -0.51
C ARG A 9 8.13 -5.83 0.66
N HIS A 10 8.79 -6.69 1.44
CA HIS A 10 9.64 -6.22 2.55
C HIS A 10 10.81 -5.34 2.10
N ASP A 11 11.22 -5.46 0.84
CA ASP A 11 12.30 -4.69 0.23
C ASP A 11 11.85 -3.27 -0.15
N ASN A 12 10.54 -3.04 -0.34
CA ASN A 12 10.01 -1.71 -0.62
C ASN A 12 9.89 -0.93 0.68
N ARG A 13 10.77 0.06 0.86
CA ARG A 13 10.97 0.76 2.14
C ARG A 13 11.07 2.25 1.96
N VAL A 14 10.63 2.95 3.00
CA VAL A 14 10.99 4.34 3.24
C VAL A 14 12.09 4.35 4.30
N MET A 15 13.24 4.93 3.98
CA MET A 15 14.40 4.96 4.85
C MET A 15 14.95 6.38 4.98
N LEU A 16 15.78 6.61 5.97
CA LEU A 16 16.54 7.85 6.08
C LEU A 16 17.76 7.78 5.16
N GLY A 17 17.90 8.79 4.30
CA GLY A 17 19.08 9.01 3.47
C GLY A 17 20.27 9.50 4.29
N ASP A 18 21.44 9.61 3.65
CA ASP A 18 22.65 10.12 4.31
C ASP A 18 22.74 11.63 4.22
N GLU A 19 22.11 12.24 3.23
CA GLU A 19 22.04 13.68 3.06
C GLU A 19 21.13 14.33 4.10
N ARG A 20 21.40 15.62 4.36
CA ARG A 20 20.59 16.44 5.25
C ARG A 20 19.92 17.58 4.49
N ASP A 21 18.72 17.93 4.89
CA ASP A 21 18.01 19.10 4.40
C ASP A 21 18.60 20.40 5.02
N ARG A 22 18.10 21.54 4.56
CA ARG A 22 18.51 22.86 5.08
C ARG A 22 18.22 23.09 6.56
N LEU A 23 17.44 22.23 7.20
CA LEU A 23 17.15 22.24 8.63
C LEU A 23 18.00 21.24 9.41
N GLY A 24 18.99 20.60 8.76
CA GLY A 24 19.86 19.60 9.35
C GLY A 24 19.23 18.21 9.53
N ARG A 25 17.99 17.98 9.05
CA ARG A 25 17.31 16.70 9.17
C ARG A 25 17.72 15.78 8.02
N ARG A 26 17.84 14.49 8.30
CA ARG A 26 18.11 13.49 7.28
C ARG A 26 16.99 13.46 6.24
N THR A 27 17.36 13.43 4.97
CA THR A 27 16.40 13.27 3.85
C THR A 27 15.76 11.91 3.87
N VAL A 28 14.63 11.77 3.17
CA VAL A 28 13.94 10.49 3.00
C VAL A 28 14.37 9.85 1.69
N ARG A 29 14.76 8.58 1.75
CA ARG A 29 15.01 7.74 0.58
C ARG A 29 13.90 6.70 0.45
N ILE A 30 13.35 6.59 -0.75
CA ILE A 30 12.35 5.57 -1.07
C ILE A 30 13.01 4.51 -1.94
N GLU A 31 13.03 3.28 -1.46
CA GLU A 31 13.36 2.10 -2.25
C GLU A 31 12.07 1.42 -2.68
N TRP A 32 11.78 1.48 -3.97
CA TRP A 32 10.58 0.90 -4.54
C TRP A 32 10.92 0.13 -5.81
N ARG A 33 10.49 -1.13 -5.87
CA ARG A 33 10.73 -2.02 -6.98
C ARG A 33 9.48 -2.83 -7.29
N ILE A 34 9.19 -2.99 -8.57
CA ILE A 34 8.19 -3.92 -9.08
C ILE A 34 8.88 -5.25 -9.32
N GLY A 35 8.39 -6.30 -8.66
CA GLY A 35 8.93 -7.65 -8.78
C GLY A 35 8.18 -8.50 -9.81
N GLU A 36 8.71 -9.67 -10.10
CA GLU A 36 8.09 -10.67 -10.99
C GLU A 36 6.69 -11.07 -10.51
N ALA A 37 6.51 -11.24 -9.19
CA ALA A 37 5.22 -11.57 -8.59
C ALA A 37 4.16 -10.47 -8.81
N ASP A 38 4.55 -9.21 -8.84
CA ASP A 38 3.63 -8.09 -9.11
C ASP A 38 3.15 -8.13 -10.57
N VAL A 39 4.08 -8.39 -11.49
CA VAL A 39 3.79 -8.54 -12.92
C VAL A 39 2.87 -9.74 -13.16
N GLU A 40 3.17 -10.89 -12.54
CA GLU A 40 2.37 -12.10 -12.67
C GLU A 40 0.96 -11.92 -12.10
N ASN A 41 0.82 -11.27 -10.94
CA ASN A 41 -0.48 -10.94 -10.37
C ASN A 41 -1.31 -10.06 -11.30
N MET A 42 -0.70 -9.05 -11.91
CA MET A 42 -1.39 -8.20 -12.89
C MET A 42 -1.84 -8.99 -14.10
N ARG A 43 -0.97 -9.84 -14.65
CA ARG A 43 -1.30 -10.73 -15.76
C ARG A 43 -2.49 -11.62 -15.42
N ARG A 44 -2.46 -12.27 -14.26
CA ARG A 44 -3.53 -13.15 -13.79
C ARG A 44 -4.86 -12.42 -13.62
N VAL A 45 -4.86 -11.25 -13.00
CA VAL A 45 -6.08 -10.44 -12.83
C VAL A 45 -6.66 -10.04 -14.17
N THR A 46 -5.83 -9.62 -15.13
CA THR A 46 -6.28 -9.27 -16.48
C THR A 46 -6.87 -10.47 -17.23
N GLN A 47 -6.26 -11.66 -17.09
CA GLN A 47 -6.78 -12.88 -17.67
C GLN A 47 -8.15 -13.27 -17.09
N LEU A 48 -8.29 -13.22 -15.77
CA LEU A 48 -9.56 -13.51 -15.09
C LEU A 48 -10.66 -12.52 -15.52
N PHE A 49 -10.30 -11.26 -15.67
CA PHE A 49 -11.26 -10.25 -16.11
C PHE A 49 -11.67 -10.45 -17.58
N ASP A 50 -10.72 -10.73 -18.49
CA ASP A 50 -11.02 -11.06 -19.90
C ASP A 50 -11.93 -12.29 -19.98
N GLN A 51 -11.65 -13.32 -19.19
CA GLN A 51 -12.49 -14.51 -19.13
C GLN A 51 -13.93 -14.19 -18.68
N ALA A 52 -14.09 -13.38 -17.65
CA ALA A 52 -15.41 -12.96 -17.17
C ALA A 52 -16.18 -12.14 -18.21
N VAL A 53 -15.51 -11.21 -18.91
CA VAL A 53 -16.10 -10.39 -19.98
C VAL A 53 -16.58 -11.26 -21.15
N ARG A 54 -15.77 -12.26 -21.56
CA ARG A 54 -16.15 -13.23 -22.59
C ARG A 54 -17.33 -14.10 -22.18
N GLN A 55 -17.32 -14.62 -20.95
CA GLN A 55 -18.42 -15.43 -20.44
C GLN A 55 -19.74 -14.64 -20.34
N ALA A 56 -19.67 -13.36 -20.04
CA ALA A 56 -20.82 -12.47 -20.03
C ALA A 56 -21.32 -12.07 -21.45
N GLY A 57 -20.61 -12.45 -22.50
CA GLY A 57 -20.98 -12.12 -23.87
C GLY A 57 -20.88 -10.64 -24.25
N ILE A 58 -20.18 -9.81 -23.44
CA ILE A 58 -20.07 -8.36 -23.63
C ILE A 58 -18.81 -7.92 -24.36
N GLY A 59 -17.91 -8.86 -24.73
CA GLY A 59 -16.72 -8.57 -25.51
C GLY A 59 -15.47 -9.33 -25.05
N HIS A 60 -14.32 -8.71 -25.23
CA HIS A 60 -13.03 -9.22 -24.78
C HIS A 60 -12.09 -8.05 -24.44
N LEU A 61 -11.07 -8.31 -23.63
CA LEU A 61 -10.00 -7.34 -23.41
C LEU A 61 -8.96 -7.42 -24.51
N GLU A 62 -8.55 -6.28 -25.03
CA GLU A 62 -7.39 -6.20 -25.91
C GLU A 62 -6.12 -6.45 -25.09
N ARG A 63 -5.33 -7.45 -25.53
CA ARG A 63 -4.21 -7.98 -24.74
C ARG A 63 -2.87 -7.34 -25.12
N ALA A 64 -2.81 -6.04 -25.30
CA ALA A 64 -1.60 -5.35 -25.76
C ALA A 64 -0.32 -5.65 -24.93
N PHE A 65 -0.46 -6.12 -23.70
CA PHE A 65 0.67 -6.27 -22.77
C PHE A 65 0.87 -7.68 -22.20
N GLN A 66 0.08 -8.69 -22.63
CA GLN A 66 0.03 -9.97 -21.92
C GLN A 66 1.28 -10.84 -22.07
N ASP A 67 1.98 -10.69 -23.18
CA ASP A 67 3.10 -11.58 -23.53
C ASP A 67 4.48 -10.94 -23.37
N VAL A 68 4.55 -9.69 -22.88
CA VAL A 68 5.81 -8.94 -22.79
C VAL A 68 5.99 -8.36 -21.39
N PRO A 69 6.64 -9.08 -20.45
CA PRO A 69 6.87 -8.63 -19.08
C PRO A 69 7.54 -7.24 -18.98
N ALA A 70 8.43 -6.90 -19.89
CA ALA A 70 9.08 -5.58 -19.92
C ALA A 70 8.09 -4.44 -20.22
N ALA A 71 7.13 -4.66 -21.14
CA ALA A 71 6.11 -3.67 -21.47
C ALA A 71 5.16 -3.43 -20.27
N TRP A 72 4.85 -4.46 -19.48
CA TRP A 72 4.08 -4.30 -18.25
C TRP A 72 4.78 -3.39 -17.23
N ARG A 73 6.08 -3.57 -17.04
CA ARG A 73 6.87 -2.72 -16.12
C ARG A 73 6.89 -1.26 -16.55
N GLN A 74 6.96 -1.00 -17.85
CA GLN A 74 6.94 0.36 -18.42
C GLN A 74 5.54 1.00 -18.35
N ALA A 75 4.48 0.20 -18.44
CA ALA A 75 3.09 0.66 -18.39
C ALA A 75 2.57 0.87 -16.95
N LEU A 76 3.30 0.39 -15.93
CA LEU A 76 2.93 0.56 -14.54
C LEU A 76 3.23 1.97 -14.05
N GLU A 77 2.21 2.79 -13.94
CA GLU A 77 2.29 4.10 -13.33
C GLU A 77 1.93 4.04 -11.83
N ALA A 78 2.65 4.83 -11.04
CA ALA A 78 2.33 5.00 -9.61
C ALA A 78 0.95 5.67 -9.48
N GLY A 79 0.00 4.97 -8.86
CA GLY A 79 -1.39 5.42 -8.73
C GLY A 79 -1.62 6.52 -7.69
N LYS A 80 -0.60 7.23 -7.24
CA LYS A 80 -0.64 8.34 -6.26
C LYS A 80 -1.32 8.01 -4.91
N HIS A 81 -1.51 6.73 -4.63
CA HIS A 81 -2.14 6.24 -3.40
C HIS A 81 -1.18 5.29 -2.70
N HIS A 82 -0.11 5.85 -2.16
CA HIS A 82 0.89 5.10 -1.41
C HIS A 82 0.28 4.58 -0.11
N MET A 83 0.59 3.34 0.26
CA MET A 83 0.07 2.73 1.49
C MET A 83 1.01 1.67 2.04
N GLY A 84 0.85 1.32 3.32
CA GLY A 84 1.52 0.19 3.95
C GLY A 84 2.95 0.45 4.43
N THR A 85 3.47 1.68 4.37
CA THR A 85 4.84 2.01 4.85
C THR A 85 4.99 1.91 6.36
N THR A 86 3.88 2.08 7.12
CA THR A 86 3.79 1.87 8.56
C THR A 86 2.68 0.88 8.88
N ARG A 87 2.59 -0.20 8.09
CA ARG A 87 1.45 -1.13 8.12
C ARG A 87 1.15 -1.66 9.52
N MET A 88 -0.13 -1.86 9.78
CA MET A 88 -0.66 -2.39 11.01
C MET A 88 -0.48 -3.91 11.07
N HIS A 89 -0.04 -4.41 12.23
CA HIS A 89 0.00 -5.83 12.55
C HIS A 89 0.11 -6.03 14.05
N VAL A 90 -0.49 -7.09 14.60
CA VAL A 90 -0.41 -7.42 16.03
C VAL A 90 1.01 -7.75 16.49
N ALA A 91 1.84 -8.31 15.63
CA ALA A 91 3.24 -8.63 15.94
C ALA A 91 4.19 -7.62 15.28
N SER A 92 5.10 -7.03 16.06
CA SER A 92 6.06 -6.01 15.63
C SER A 92 6.98 -6.43 14.48
N ARG A 93 7.27 -7.73 14.34
CA ARG A 93 8.09 -8.25 13.23
C ARG A 93 7.43 -8.13 11.85
N TYR A 94 6.09 -7.93 11.81
CA TYR A 94 5.33 -7.86 10.56
C TYR A 94 4.66 -6.51 10.31
N GLY A 95 4.66 -5.62 11.30
CA GLY A 95 4.08 -4.29 11.20
C GLY A 95 4.86 -3.24 11.98
N VAL A 96 4.53 -1.99 11.74
CA VAL A 96 5.11 -0.84 12.44
C VAL A 96 4.18 -0.37 13.56
N VAL A 97 2.87 -0.46 13.35
CA VAL A 97 1.86 -0.11 14.35
C VAL A 97 1.02 -1.32 14.74
N ASP A 98 0.51 -1.31 15.96
CA ASP A 98 -0.45 -2.28 16.47
C ASP A 98 -1.88 -2.01 15.94
N GLU A 99 -2.86 -2.80 16.36
CA GLU A 99 -4.27 -2.68 15.96
C GLU A 99 -4.92 -1.36 16.40
N ASN A 100 -4.32 -0.65 17.34
CA ASN A 100 -4.73 0.68 17.81
C ASN A 100 -3.94 1.83 17.17
N SER A 101 -3.21 1.50 16.08
CA SER A 101 -2.37 2.47 15.37
C SER A 101 -1.19 3.02 16.17
N ARG A 102 -0.83 2.40 17.31
CA ARG A 102 0.32 2.78 18.12
C ARG A 102 1.58 2.11 17.58
N VAL A 103 2.66 2.88 17.47
CA VAL A 103 3.96 2.35 17.03
C VAL A 103 4.48 1.36 18.07
N HIS A 104 4.84 0.15 17.62
CA HIS A 104 5.40 -0.88 18.49
C HIS A 104 6.62 -0.37 19.27
N GLY A 105 6.67 -0.67 20.56
CA GLY A 105 7.76 -0.24 21.43
C GLY A 105 7.66 1.19 21.92
N THR A 106 6.56 1.90 21.63
CA THR A 106 6.29 3.25 22.17
C THR A 106 5.00 3.26 22.97
N SER A 107 4.86 4.24 23.88
CA SER A 107 3.65 4.43 24.68
C SER A 107 2.74 5.55 24.15
N ASN A 108 3.30 6.51 23.42
CA ASN A 108 2.65 7.78 23.09
C ASN A 108 2.78 8.18 21.60
N LEU A 109 3.23 7.28 20.73
CA LEU A 109 3.36 7.55 19.28
C LEU A 109 2.33 6.74 18.51
N PHE A 110 1.46 7.43 17.79
CA PHE A 110 0.40 6.85 16.97
C PHE A 110 0.52 7.35 15.54
N VAL A 111 0.15 6.51 14.57
CA VAL A 111 0.18 6.83 13.15
C VAL A 111 -1.17 6.51 12.54
N THR A 112 -1.72 7.42 11.74
CA THR A 112 -2.94 7.19 10.95
C THR A 112 -2.73 7.57 9.48
N GLY A 113 -3.64 7.17 8.61
CA GLY A 113 -3.55 7.40 7.18
C GLY A 113 -3.41 6.08 6.40
N SER A 114 -3.22 6.17 5.09
CA SER A 114 -3.05 4.98 4.26
C SER A 114 -1.77 4.20 4.54
N SER A 115 -0.79 4.80 5.19
CA SER A 115 0.47 4.14 5.54
C SER A 115 0.28 2.94 6.49
N VAL A 116 -0.79 2.94 7.31
CA VAL A 116 -1.07 1.85 8.26
C VAL A 116 -1.82 0.68 7.63
N PHE A 117 -2.25 0.77 6.38
CA PHE A 117 -3.02 -0.31 5.75
C PHE A 117 -2.16 -1.57 5.58
N PRO A 118 -2.64 -2.74 6.05
CA PRO A 118 -1.95 -4.01 5.85
C PRO A 118 -2.12 -4.55 4.42
N SER A 119 -3.15 -4.09 3.70
CA SER A 119 -3.41 -4.47 2.31
C SER A 119 -4.10 -3.33 1.56
N GLY A 120 -4.00 -3.35 0.24
CA GLY A 120 -4.72 -2.42 -0.62
C GLY A 120 -5.83 -3.12 -1.40
N GLY A 121 -6.75 -2.35 -1.96
CA GLY A 121 -7.84 -2.82 -2.82
C GLY A 121 -7.96 -1.99 -4.09
N TYR A 122 -9.03 -2.22 -4.86
CA TYR A 122 -9.32 -1.46 -6.08
C TYR A 122 -9.88 -0.06 -5.80
N ALA A 123 -10.52 0.12 -4.64
CA ALA A 123 -11.14 1.38 -4.25
C ALA A 123 -10.12 2.39 -3.71
N ASN A 124 -10.44 3.67 -3.85
CA ASN A 124 -9.65 4.73 -3.24
C ASN A 124 -9.67 4.63 -1.72
N PRO A 125 -8.55 4.86 -1.02
CA PRO A 125 -8.43 4.57 0.41
C PRO A 125 -9.11 5.60 1.33
N THR A 126 -9.61 6.72 0.82
CA THR A 126 -10.05 7.88 1.61
C THR A 126 -11.08 7.53 2.68
N LEU A 127 -12.12 6.75 2.34
CA LEU A 127 -13.15 6.36 3.31
C LEU A 127 -12.55 5.58 4.48
N THR A 128 -11.68 4.62 4.19
CA THR A 128 -11.01 3.82 5.23
C THR A 128 -10.03 4.67 6.05
N ILE A 129 -9.33 5.63 5.44
CA ILE A 129 -8.47 6.58 6.16
C ILE A 129 -9.28 7.35 7.20
N VAL A 130 -10.43 7.92 6.80
CA VAL A 130 -11.30 8.67 7.70
C VAL A 130 -11.84 7.79 8.82
N ALA A 131 -12.30 6.59 8.51
CA ALA A 131 -12.80 5.64 9.50
C ALA A 131 -11.73 5.25 10.53
N LEU A 132 -10.50 4.96 10.10
CA LEU A 132 -9.39 4.64 10.99
C LEU A 132 -8.96 5.84 11.83
N ALA A 133 -8.99 7.05 11.27
CA ALA A 133 -8.68 8.27 12.00
C ALA A 133 -9.73 8.55 13.09
N ALA A 134 -11.03 8.38 12.80
CA ALA A 134 -12.09 8.51 13.78
C ALA A 134 -11.96 7.48 14.92
N ARG A 135 -11.71 6.20 14.55
CA ARG A 135 -11.46 5.13 15.54
C ARG A 135 -10.25 5.44 16.44
N LEU A 136 -9.16 5.96 15.86
CA LEU A 136 -8.00 6.38 16.64
C LEU A 136 -8.35 7.53 17.58
N GLY A 137 -9.13 8.53 17.12
CA GLY A 137 -9.59 9.62 17.98
C GLY A 137 -10.39 9.14 19.20
N ASP A 138 -11.28 8.16 19.00
CA ASP A 138 -12.04 7.58 20.11
C ASP A 138 -11.15 6.76 21.05
N HIS A 139 -10.19 6.01 20.53
CA HIS A 139 -9.22 5.30 21.36
C HIS A 139 -8.38 6.25 22.21
N LEU A 140 -7.90 7.36 21.64
CA LEU A 140 -7.08 8.34 22.35
C LEU A 140 -7.83 9.06 23.46
N LYS A 141 -9.14 9.28 23.35
CA LYS A 141 -9.95 9.84 24.46
C LYS A 141 -9.85 8.95 25.70
N GLY A 142 -9.87 7.62 25.54
CA GLY A 142 -9.69 6.68 26.64
C GLY A 142 -8.27 6.64 27.19
N VAL A 143 -7.25 6.90 26.36
CA VAL A 143 -5.84 6.89 26.78
C VAL A 143 -5.45 8.16 27.54
N VAL A 144 -6.02 9.32 27.18
CA VAL A 144 -5.67 10.63 27.75
C VAL A 144 -6.60 11.00 28.91
N GLY A 145 -7.81 10.45 28.94
CA GLY A 145 -8.83 10.76 29.95
C GLY A 145 -8.79 9.89 31.22
N GLY A 146 -7.90 8.90 31.30
CA GLY A 146 -7.64 8.08 32.49
C GLY A 146 -6.33 8.48 33.13
#